data_f6147740a5d4fef885ae4798074930c6
#
_entry.id   f6147740a5d4fef885ae4798074930c6
#
_cell.length_a   1.000
_cell.length_b   1.000
_cell.length_c   1.000
_cell.angle_alpha   90.00
_cell.angle_beta   90.00
_cell.angle_gamma   90.00
#
_symmetry.space_group_name_H-M   'P 1'
#
loop_
_entity.id
_entity.type
_entity.pdbx_description
1 polymer ?
#
loop_
_entity_poly.entity_id
_entity_poly.type
_entity_poly.pdbx_seq_one_letter_code
_entity_poly.pdbx_strand_id
1 'polypeptide(L)'
;MSTPPVPHSPAPSSFPLRPPAPPLDLPLIGHGYPALLRTPRARRWNPLASFGLVLAGLVGLLVLGGVLGALALIATSGPALLGAADPTDVTDLDLYSAPMVLLNNLLLAALIGVALLAVALGHPVAARFVHSVEGRVRWRWLARCVVVLTPLFLAYVLGAWALDGAPTAPRAQDWVWLLVMAFVLTPFQAAGEEYLFRGWLLLAVGTWIRRPVVAAAVTAVLSAATFSLAHGSLDPWILLDLAAFAVAAVLLTWRTGGLEAAVALHVVNNVVIIAVGTLVGTVEDSYVGAETAGSPAATLLSVAVVAVATALLLWQARRAGIARTVPVTVGARP
;
A
#
# COMPACT_ATOMS: atom_id res chain seq x y z
N MET A 1 13.66 -59.15 58.73
CA MET A 1 14.17 -58.42 57.55
C MET A 1 13.06 -57.48 57.10
N SER A 2 13.13 -56.21 57.48
CA SER A 2 12.17 -55.18 57.11
C SER A 2 12.66 -54.50 55.82
N THR A 3 11.82 -54.52 54.78
CA THR A 3 12.07 -53.81 53.49
C THR A 3 12.04 -52.32 53.71
N PRO A 4 12.97 -51.53 53.13
CA PRO A 4 12.94 -50.08 53.24
C PRO A 4 11.79 -49.47 52.39
N PRO A 5 11.24 -48.34 52.78
CA PRO A 5 10.16 -47.68 52.04
C PRO A 5 10.67 -47.10 50.71
N VAL A 6 9.85 -47.28 49.66
CA VAL A 6 10.13 -46.76 48.29
C VAL A 6 9.87 -45.24 48.33
N PRO A 7 10.78 -44.38 47.85
CA PRO A 7 10.57 -42.95 47.78
C PRO A 7 9.45 -42.62 46.78
N HIS A 8 8.41 -41.93 47.22
CA HIS A 8 7.36 -41.39 46.36
C HIS A 8 7.96 -40.28 45.46
N SER A 9 7.97 -40.47 44.14
CA SER A 9 8.25 -39.42 43.19
C SER A 9 7.18 -38.32 43.32
N PRO A 10 7.55 -37.02 43.39
CA PRO A 10 6.56 -35.96 43.41
C PRO A 10 5.77 -36.00 42.09
N ALA A 11 4.45 -35.91 42.23
CA ALA A 11 3.55 -35.78 41.09
C ALA A 11 3.93 -34.59 40.22
N PRO A 12 3.90 -34.70 38.87
CA PRO A 12 4.20 -33.58 38.00
C PRO A 12 3.28 -32.41 38.30
N SER A 13 3.87 -31.25 38.58
CA SER A 13 3.12 -30.01 38.80
C SER A 13 2.33 -29.70 37.52
N SER A 14 1.00 -29.84 37.58
CA SER A 14 0.11 -29.39 36.54
C SER A 14 0.15 -27.87 36.52
N PHE A 15 1.01 -27.30 35.64
CA PHE A 15 0.88 -25.90 35.30
C PHE A 15 -0.55 -25.68 34.79
N PRO A 16 -1.30 -24.71 35.30
CA PRO A 16 -2.61 -24.41 34.76
C PRO A 16 -2.46 -24.02 33.28
N LEU A 17 -2.99 -24.85 32.40
CA LEU A 17 -3.01 -24.55 30.96
C LEU A 17 -3.71 -23.19 30.80
N ARG A 18 -2.99 -22.23 30.21
CA ARG A 18 -3.55 -20.92 29.91
C ARG A 18 -4.82 -21.13 29.08
N PRO A 19 -5.97 -20.58 29.48
CA PRO A 19 -7.21 -20.76 28.72
C PRO A 19 -6.96 -20.34 27.27
N PRO A 20 -7.50 -21.04 26.27
CA PRO A 20 -7.33 -20.70 24.88
C PRO A 20 -7.78 -19.26 24.65
N ALA A 21 -7.01 -18.50 23.87
CA ALA A 21 -7.36 -17.13 23.53
C ALA A 21 -8.79 -17.10 22.93
N PRO A 22 -9.64 -16.14 23.29
CA PRO A 22 -10.98 -16.07 22.75
C PRO A 22 -10.90 -15.94 21.20
N PRO A 23 -11.78 -16.63 20.46
CA PRO A 23 -11.76 -16.58 19.00
C PRO A 23 -11.92 -15.13 18.52
N LEU A 24 -11.26 -14.78 17.39
CA LEU A 24 -11.40 -13.45 16.79
C LEU A 24 -12.86 -13.22 16.35
N ASP A 25 -13.31 -11.96 16.45
CA ASP A 25 -14.63 -11.56 15.97
C ASP A 25 -14.68 -11.65 14.44
N LEU A 26 -15.85 -11.97 13.90
CA LEU A 26 -16.17 -11.78 12.51
C LEU A 26 -16.85 -10.41 12.32
N PRO A 27 -16.58 -9.70 11.20
CA PRO A 27 -17.35 -8.51 10.87
C PRO A 27 -18.83 -8.83 10.74
N LEU A 28 -19.70 -7.88 11.11
CA LEU A 28 -21.13 -8.07 11.06
C LEU A 28 -21.64 -8.16 9.62
N ILE A 29 -22.52 -9.11 9.35
CA ILE A 29 -23.17 -9.30 8.06
C ILE A 29 -23.83 -7.99 7.63
N GLY A 30 -23.70 -7.64 6.34
CA GLY A 30 -24.21 -6.39 5.78
C GLY A 30 -23.34 -5.17 6.02
N HIS A 31 -22.29 -5.24 6.85
CA HIS A 31 -21.34 -4.14 7.00
C HIS A 31 -20.52 -3.93 5.72
N GLY A 32 -20.42 -2.67 5.27
CA GLY A 32 -19.49 -2.27 4.21
C GLY A 32 -18.06 -2.11 4.72
N TYR A 33 -17.11 -1.98 3.80
CA TYR A 33 -15.69 -1.98 4.09
C TYR A 33 -15.27 -1.06 5.26
N PRO A 34 -15.68 0.24 5.36
CA PRO A 34 -15.27 1.09 6.47
C PRO A 34 -15.74 0.62 7.86
N ALA A 35 -16.69 -0.32 7.90
CA ALA A 35 -17.31 -0.79 9.14
C ALA A 35 -16.79 -2.17 9.60
N LEU A 36 -15.84 -2.79 8.89
CA LEU A 36 -15.41 -4.16 9.15
C LEU A 36 -14.79 -4.37 10.55
N LEU A 37 -14.16 -3.34 11.12
CA LEU A 37 -13.59 -3.42 12.46
C LEU A 37 -14.58 -3.09 13.59
N ARG A 38 -15.84 -2.80 13.27
CA ARG A 38 -16.91 -2.57 14.27
C ARG A 38 -17.55 -3.88 14.65
N THR A 39 -17.03 -4.52 15.66
CA THR A 39 -17.52 -5.77 16.19
C THR A 39 -17.95 -5.61 17.66
N PRO A 40 -18.67 -6.57 18.27
CA PRO A 40 -19.12 -6.47 19.66
C PRO A 40 -18.00 -6.25 20.68
N ARG A 41 -16.78 -6.78 20.41
CA ARG A 41 -15.60 -6.59 21.28
C ARG A 41 -14.73 -5.39 20.91
N ALA A 42 -15.03 -4.70 19.78
CA ALA A 42 -14.28 -3.53 19.38
C ALA A 42 -14.45 -2.39 20.38
N ARG A 43 -13.35 -1.80 20.80
CA ARG A 43 -13.30 -0.68 21.75
C ARG A 43 -12.86 0.60 21.04
N ARG A 44 -13.25 1.76 21.55
CA ARG A 44 -12.91 3.07 20.95
C ARG A 44 -11.42 3.37 20.92
N TRP A 45 -10.62 2.71 21.75
CA TRP A 45 -9.16 2.87 21.79
C TRP A 45 -8.42 1.95 20.80
N ASN A 46 -9.06 0.91 20.22
CA ASN A 46 -8.42 0.01 19.25
C ASN A 46 -7.77 0.75 18.06
N PRO A 47 -8.41 1.76 17.43
CA PRO A 47 -7.76 2.52 16.37
C PRO A 47 -6.51 3.27 16.84
N LEU A 48 -6.47 3.76 18.09
CA LEU A 48 -5.28 4.41 18.67
C LEU A 48 -4.14 3.40 18.86
N ALA A 49 -4.45 2.21 19.36
CA ALA A 49 -3.47 1.13 19.47
C ALA A 49 -2.90 0.74 18.11
N SER A 50 -3.76 0.56 17.11
CA SER A 50 -3.31 0.25 15.74
C SER A 50 -2.53 1.41 15.10
N PHE A 51 -2.86 2.66 15.42
CA PHE A 51 -2.09 3.83 15.00
C PHE A 51 -0.67 3.80 15.61
N GLY A 52 -0.54 3.51 16.90
CA GLY A 52 0.77 3.34 17.56
C GLY A 52 1.61 2.23 16.92
N LEU A 53 0.97 1.12 16.53
CA LEU A 53 1.63 0.01 15.83
C LEU A 53 2.08 0.41 14.41
N VAL A 54 1.25 1.14 13.67
CA VAL A 54 1.64 1.68 12.35
C VAL A 54 2.81 2.65 12.50
N LEU A 55 2.74 3.58 13.45
CA LEU A 55 3.82 4.54 13.69
C LEU A 55 5.13 3.81 14.04
N ALA A 56 5.09 2.83 14.92
CA ALA A 56 6.26 2.01 15.27
C ALA A 56 6.80 1.25 14.04
N GLY A 57 5.91 0.69 13.21
CA GLY A 57 6.29 0.03 11.96
C GLY A 57 6.95 0.98 10.96
N LEU A 58 6.39 2.19 10.77
CA LEU A 58 6.96 3.21 9.89
C LEU A 58 8.32 3.69 10.38
N VAL A 59 8.48 3.94 11.68
CA VAL A 59 9.78 4.30 12.27
C VAL A 59 10.78 3.16 12.08
N GLY A 60 10.36 1.92 12.32
CA GLY A 60 11.22 0.75 12.09
C GLY A 60 11.68 0.63 10.63
N LEU A 61 10.77 0.84 9.67
CA LEU A 61 11.10 0.83 8.24
C LEU A 61 12.00 2.01 7.84
N LEU A 62 11.78 3.19 8.41
CA LEU A 62 12.63 4.36 8.18
C LEU A 62 14.06 4.11 8.69
N VAL A 63 14.21 3.59 9.89
CA VAL A 63 15.53 3.25 10.47
C VAL A 63 16.21 2.16 9.62
N LEU A 64 15.48 1.09 9.31
CA LEU A 64 16.00 0.00 8.46
C LEU A 64 16.42 0.53 7.08
N GLY A 65 15.57 1.32 6.44
CA GLY A 65 15.84 1.94 5.14
C GLY A 65 17.05 2.86 5.18
N GLY A 66 17.18 3.69 6.22
CA GLY A 66 18.34 4.56 6.43
C GLY A 66 19.64 3.75 6.57
N VAL A 67 19.63 2.68 7.38
CA VAL A 67 20.81 1.83 7.56
C VAL A 67 21.16 1.08 6.26
N LEU A 68 20.20 0.44 5.61
CA LEU A 68 20.45 -0.30 4.37
C LEU A 68 20.84 0.64 3.22
N GLY A 69 20.22 1.82 3.14
CA GLY A 69 20.57 2.84 2.16
C GLY A 69 22.00 3.35 2.35
N ALA A 70 22.38 3.66 3.59
CA ALA A 70 23.76 4.05 3.89
C ALA A 70 24.77 2.94 3.54
N LEU A 71 24.47 1.68 3.87
CA LEU A 71 25.32 0.54 3.50
C LEU A 71 25.42 0.37 1.98
N ALA A 72 24.32 0.50 1.26
CA ALA A 72 24.31 0.43 -0.20
C ALA A 72 25.15 1.57 -0.82
N LEU A 73 25.00 2.80 -0.32
CA LEU A 73 25.81 3.95 -0.78
C LEU A 73 27.29 3.74 -0.50
N ILE A 74 27.65 3.28 0.69
CA ILE A 74 29.07 2.97 1.03
C ILE A 74 29.61 1.87 0.08
N ALA A 75 28.80 0.85 -0.24
CA ALA A 75 29.23 -0.25 -1.10
C ALA A 75 29.40 0.19 -2.57
N THR A 76 28.55 1.10 -3.07
CA THR A 76 28.57 1.53 -4.48
C THR A 76 29.48 2.75 -4.71
N SER A 77 29.51 3.69 -3.76
CA SER A 77 30.20 4.99 -3.92
C SER A 77 31.31 5.21 -2.88
N GLY A 78 31.61 4.20 -2.04
CA GLY A 78 32.57 4.34 -0.93
C GLY A 78 33.93 4.92 -1.30
N PRO A 79 34.60 4.52 -2.40
CA PRO A 79 35.85 5.11 -2.82
C PRO A 79 35.73 6.59 -3.24
N ALA A 80 34.64 6.97 -3.87
CA ALA A 80 34.36 8.35 -4.27
C ALA A 80 34.02 9.24 -3.06
N LEU A 81 33.21 8.72 -2.12
CA LEU A 81 32.86 9.42 -0.88
C LEU A 81 34.06 9.63 0.03
N LEU A 82 34.99 8.68 0.09
CA LEU A 82 36.24 8.81 0.86
C LEU A 82 37.23 9.79 0.24
N GLY A 83 37.09 10.08 -1.06
CA GLY A 83 37.92 11.07 -1.78
C GLY A 83 37.24 12.43 -1.98
N ALA A 84 35.98 12.59 -1.60
CA ALA A 84 35.24 13.83 -1.77
C ALA A 84 35.76 14.91 -0.80
N ALA A 85 35.83 16.15 -1.30
CA ALA A 85 36.23 17.31 -0.51
C ALA A 85 35.19 17.66 0.59
N ASP A 86 33.94 17.32 0.35
CA ASP A 86 32.82 17.41 1.29
C ASP A 86 32.00 16.11 1.30
N PRO A 87 32.12 15.29 2.37
CA PRO A 87 31.35 14.03 2.50
C PRO A 87 29.83 14.24 2.66
N THR A 88 29.37 15.48 2.84
CA THR A 88 27.96 15.83 2.96
C THR A 88 27.32 16.23 1.62
N ASP A 89 28.13 16.36 0.57
CA ASP A 89 27.63 16.62 -0.77
C ASP A 89 27.06 15.32 -1.35
N VAL A 90 25.74 15.18 -1.18
CA VAL A 90 24.95 14.03 -1.64
C VAL A 90 24.30 14.26 -3.01
N THR A 91 24.67 15.34 -3.70
CA THR A 91 24.07 15.71 -5.00
C THR A 91 24.40 14.73 -6.12
N ASP A 92 25.53 13.99 -6.00
CA ASP A 92 25.95 12.98 -6.98
C ASP A 92 25.40 11.57 -6.68
N LEU A 93 24.50 11.42 -5.69
CA LEU A 93 23.93 10.11 -5.37
C LEU A 93 22.82 9.75 -6.34
N ASP A 94 23.03 8.68 -7.09
CA ASP A 94 22.01 8.11 -7.96
C ASP A 94 20.95 7.35 -7.14
N LEU A 95 19.88 8.07 -6.75
CA LEU A 95 18.73 7.52 -6.02
C LEU A 95 17.84 6.64 -6.89
N TYR A 96 18.03 6.65 -8.21
CA TYR A 96 17.28 5.86 -9.19
C TYR A 96 18.05 4.63 -9.67
N SER A 97 19.25 4.40 -9.11
CA SER A 97 20.00 3.16 -9.36
C SER A 97 19.21 1.91 -8.93
N ALA A 98 19.47 0.78 -9.58
CA ALA A 98 18.76 -0.47 -9.29
C ALA A 98 18.79 -0.87 -7.81
N PRO A 99 19.90 -0.74 -7.04
CA PRO A 99 19.92 -1.02 -5.60
C PRO A 99 18.99 -0.10 -4.79
N MET A 100 18.91 1.19 -5.12
CA MET A 100 18.05 2.14 -4.42
C MET A 100 16.56 1.89 -4.75
N VAL A 101 16.24 1.67 -6.02
CA VAL A 101 14.88 1.29 -6.45
C VAL A 101 14.46 -0.04 -5.82
N LEU A 102 15.36 -1.03 -5.73
CA LEU A 102 15.09 -2.29 -5.03
C LEU A 102 14.75 -2.05 -3.56
N LEU A 103 15.58 -1.30 -2.85
CA LEU A 103 15.39 -1.00 -1.43
C LEU A 103 14.06 -0.27 -1.21
N ASN A 104 13.78 0.77 -1.98
CA ASN A 104 12.53 1.53 -1.90
C ASN A 104 11.30 0.63 -2.12
N ASN A 105 11.31 -0.20 -3.17
CA ASN A 105 10.21 -1.12 -3.44
C ASN A 105 9.98 -2.11 -2.29
N LEU A 106 11.06 -2.66 -1.70
CA LEU A 106 10.95 -3.62 -0.60
C LEU A 106 10.42 -2.97 0.68
N LEU A 107 10.89 -1.75 1.01
CA LEU A 107 10.41 -1.00 2.17
C LEU A 107 8.93 -0.65 2.06
N LEU A 108 8.50 -0.18 0.89
CA LEU A 108 7.09 0.15 0.64
C LEU A 108 6.21 -1.11 0.57
N ALA A 109 6.70 -2.22 -0.01
CA ALA A 109 6.00 -3.51 0.03
C ALA A 109 5.79 -4.02 1.47
N ALA A 110 6.74 -3.76 2.39
CA ALA A 110 6.63 -4.13 3.79
C ALA A 110 5.47 -3.43 4.53
N LEU A 111 4.93 -2.32 3.98
CA LEU A 111 3.73 -1.66 4.49
C LEU A 111 2.50 -2.59 4.49
N ILE A 112 2.44 -3.61 3.62
CA ILE A 112 1.42 -4.66 3.68
C ILE A 112 1.46 -5.33 5.06
N GLY A 113 2.66 -5.74 5.49
CA GLY A 113 2.87 -6.38 6.79
C GLY A 113 2.52 -5.44 7.95
N VAL A 114 2.93 -4.18 7.87
CA VAL A 114 2.63 -3.15 8.89
C VAL A 114 1.12 -2.98 9.04
N ALA A 115 0.37 -2.81 7.95
CA ALA A 115 -1.08 -2.64 7.98
C ALA A 115 -1.81 -3.88 8.54
N LEU A 116 -1.40 -5.08 8.11
CA LEU A 116 -1.97 -6.33 8.59
C LEU A 116 -1.68 -6.58 10.08
N LEU A 117 -0.44 -6.34 10.53
CA LEU A 117 -0.05 -6.47 11.94
C LEU A 117 -0.77 -5.45 12.83
N ALA A 118 -0.91 -4.20 12.36
CA ALA A 118 -1.63 -3.17 13.08
C ALA A 118 -3.11 -3.56 13.33
N VAL A 119 -3.76 -4.20 12.35
CA VAL A 119 -5.12 -4.72 12.54
C VAL A 119 -5.11 -5.97 13.40
N ALA A 120 -4.21 -6.93 13.16
CA ALA A 120 -4.14 -8.19 13.90
C ALA A 120 -3.91 -8.00 15.42
N LEU A 121 -3.08 -7.03 15.78
CA LEU A 121 -2.70 -6.76 17.18
C LEU A 121 -3.56 -5.66 17.82
N GLY A 122 -4.05 -4.71 17.04
CA GLY A 122 -4.81 -3.56 17.54
C GLY A 122 -6.33 -3.81 17.63
N HIS A 123 -6.85 -4.81 16.92
CA HIS A 123 -8.30 -5.05 16.82
C HIS A 123 -8.67 -6.52 17.11
N PRO A 124 -9.88 -6.80 17.63
CA PRO A 124 -10.34 -8.17 17.88
C PRO A 124 -10.83 -8.89 16.61
N VAL A 125 -10.41 -8.46 15.43
CA VAL A 125 -10.85 -8.95 14.11
C VAL A 125 -9.66 -9.53 13.35
N ALA A 126 -9.88 -10.61 12.60
CA ALA A 126 -8.81 -11.20 11.78
C ALA A 126 -8.33 -10.21 10.71
N ALA A 127 -7.01 -10.03 10.59
CA ALA A 127 -6.37 -9.10 9.64
C ALA A 127 -6.73 -9.37 8.17
N ARG A 128 -7.15 -10.59 7.82
CA ARG A 128 -7.63 -10.94 6.48
C ARG A 128 -8.76 -10.04 5.96
N PHE A 129 -9.52 -9.39 6.84
CA PHE A 129 -10.57 -8.45 6.46
C PHE A 129 -10.05 -7.09 5.99
N VAL A 130 -8.75 -6.84 6.07
CA VAL A 130 -8.10 -5.72 5.38
C VAL A 130 -8.19 -5.89 3.85
N HIS A 131 -8.14 -7.12 3.34
CA HIS A 131 -8.22 -7.35 1.89
C HIS A 131 -9.59 -6.94 1.31
N SER A 132 -10.68 -7.43 1.93
CA SER A 132 -12.04 -7.19 1.46
C SER A 132 -13.11 -7.61 2.48
N VAL A 133 -14.35 -7.27 2.20
CA VAL A 133 -15.54 -7.73 2.94
C VAL A 133 -15.71 -9.25 2.96
N GLU A 134 -15.04 -9.98 2.06
CA GLU A 134 -15.02 -11.44 2.04
C GLU A 134 -13.89 -12.05 2.87
N GLY A 135 -12.99 -11.22 3.42
CA GLY A 135 -11.82 -11.67 4.19
C GLY A 135 -10.77 -12.41 3.34
N ARG A 136 -10.71 -12.10 2.04
CA ARG A 136 -9.73 -12.68 1.10
C ARG A 136 -9.51 -11.73 -0.07
N VAL A 137 -8.40 -11.87 -0.79
CA VAL A 137 -8.18 -11.23 -2.09
C VAL A 137 -9.05 -11.93 -3.14
N ARG A 138 -9.83 -11.14 -3.88
CA ARG A 138 -10.67 -11.62 -4.99
C ARG A 138 -9.87 -11.58 -6.29
N TRP A 139 -8.98 -12.54 -6.48
CA TRP A 139 -8.00 -12.58 -7.58
C TRP A 139 -8.59 -12.39 -8.97
N ARG A 140 -9.77 -13.00 -9.24
CA ARG A 140 -10.48 -12.81 -10.52
C ARG A 140 -10.92 -11.37 -10.74
N TRP A 141 -11.30 -10.69 -9.66
CA TRP A 141 -11.66 -9.28 -9.72
C TRP A 141 -10.44 -8.40 -9.92
N LEU A 142 -9.38 -8.63 -9.18
CA LEU A 142 -8.08 -7.94 -9.35
C LEU A 142 -7.57 -8.07 -10.78
N ALA A 143 -7.50 -9.29 -11.31
CA ALA A 143 -7.06 -9.55 -12.69
C ALA A 143 -7.92 -8.82 -13.73
N ARG A 144 -9.26 -8.80 -13.54
CA ARG A 144 -10.16 -8.05 -14.43
C ARG A 144 -9.87 -6.54 -14.37
N CYS A 145 -9.63 -5.98 -13.18
CA CYS A 145 -9.27 -4.57 -13.05
C CYS A 145 -7.96 -4.26 -13.81
N VAL A 146 -6.92 -5.08 -13.63
CA VAL A 146 -5.65 -4.93 -14.35
C VAL A 146 -5.85 -4.97 -15.86
N VAL A 147 -6.54 -5.99 -16.37
CA VAL A 147 -6.78 -6.14 -17.83
C VAL A 147 -7.53 -4.95 -18.42
N VAL A 148 -8.49 -4.39 -17.69
CA VAL A 148 -9.28 -3.24 -18.15
C VAL A 148 -8.47 -1.95 -18.12
N LEU A 149 -7.63 -1.77 -17.09
CA LEU A 149 -6.85 -0.54 -16.91
C LEU A 149 -5.62 -0.48 -17.80
N THR A 150 -4.96 -1.60 -18.08
CA THR A 150 -3.71 -1.63 -18.84
C THR A 150 -3.81 -0.91 -20.20
N PRO A 151 -4.78 -1.18 -21.08
CA PRO A 151 -4.88 -0.45 -22.35
C PRO A 151 -5.17 1.04 -22.18
N LEU A 152 -5.95 1.43 -21.14
CA LEU A 152 -6.24 2.83 -20.86
C LEU A 152 -4.96 3.59 -20.46
N PHE A 153 -4.17 3.03 -19.53
CA PHE A 153 -2.94 3.66 -19.06
C PHE A 153 -1.84 3.62 -20.11
N LEU A 154 -1.74 2.56 -20.93
CA LEU A 154 -0.83 2.53 -22.08
C LEU A 154 -1.17 3.64 -23.08
N ALA A 155 -2.45 3.79 -23.42
CA ALA A 155 -2.89 4.87 -24.31
C ALA A 155 -2.62 6.26 -23.72
N TYR A 156 -2.82 6.42 -22.42
CA TYR A 156 -2.52 7.67 -21.71
C TYR A 156 -1.03 7.99 -21.74
N VAL A 157 -0.18 7.08 -21.27
CA VAL A 157 1.26 7.35 -21.12
C VAL A 157 1.94 7.50 -22.49
N LEU A 158 1.64 6.62 -23.46
CA LEU A 158 2.19 6.72 -24.79
C LEU A 158 1.64 7.94 -25.56
N GLY A 159 0.37 8.28 -25.34
CA GLY A 159 -0.23 9.48 -25.91
C GLY A 159 0.39 10.76 -25.35
N ALA A 160 0.58 10.84 -24.04
CA ALA A 160 1.25 11.97 -23.37
C ALA A 160 2.70 12.10 -23.86
N TRP A 161 3.45 11.02 -23.90
CA TRP A 161 4.81 10.97 -24.43
C TRP A 161 4.89 11.45 -25.87
N ALA A 162 3.97 11.00 -26.74
CA ALA A 162 3.95 11.43 -28.14
C ALA A 162 3.59 12.91 -28.31
N LEU A 163 2.67 13.44 -27.49
CA LEU A 163 2.27 14.85 -27.47
C LEU A 163 3.39 15.77 -26.98
N ASP A 164 4.25 15.26 -26.11
CA ASP A 164 5.45 15.96 -25.60
C ASP A 164 6.65 15.87 -26.59
N GLY A 165 6.44 15.44 -27.82
CA GLY A 165 7.46 15.33 -28.84
C GLY A 165 8.27 14.04 -28.81
N ALA A 166 7.80 13.02 -28.10
CA ALA A 166 8.42 11.69 -28.00
C ALA A 166 9.90 11.72 -27.54
N PRO A 167 10.24 12.38 -26.42
CA PRO A 167 11.60 12.51 -25.96
C PRO A 167 12.21 11.13 -25.66
N THR A 168 13.48 10.95 -26.05
CA THR A 168 14.26 9.75 -25.75
C THR A 168 15.65 10.14 -25.27
N ALA A 169 16.19 9.36 -24.32
CA ALA A 169 17.56 9.50 -23.83
C ALA A 169 18.27 8.14 -23.81
N PRO A 170 19.60 8.10 -23.64
CA PRO A 170 20.30 6.86 -23.35
C PRO A 170 19.72 6.18 -22.11
N ARG A 171 19.44 4.89 -22.22
CA ARG A 171 18.92 4.12 -21.09
C ARG A 171 19.97 4.01 -19.99
N ALA A 172 19.54 3.97 -18.75
CA ALA A 172 20.41 3.64 -17.61
C ALA A 172 21.15 2.31 -17.86
N GLN A 173 22.35 2.16 -17.31
CA GLN A 173 23.15 0.95 -17.53
C GLN A 173 22.43 -0.31 -17.02
N ASP A 174 21.63 -0.18 -15.98
CA ASP A 174 20.87 -1.23 -15.31
C ASP A 174 19.38 -1.29 -15.73
N TRP A 175 19.01 -0.67 -16.87
CA TRP A 175 17.61 -0.55 -17.34
C TRP A 175 16.84 -1.88 -17.36
N VAL A 176 17.53 -3.02 -17.63
CA VAL A 176 16.88 -4.33 -17.60
C VAL A 176 16.40 -4.70 -16.21
N TRP A 177 17.22 -4.41 -15.18
CA TRP A 177 16.85 -4.64 -13.78
C TRP A 177 15.74 -3.69 -13.33
N LEU A 178 15.78 -2.43 -13.74
CA LEU A 178 14.70 -1.46 -13.48
C LEU A 178 13.38 -1.96 -14.10
N LEU A 179 13.42 -2.46 -15.33
CA LEU A 179 12.23 -3.03 -15.98
C LEU A 179 11.72 -4.30 -15.27
N VAL A 180 12.60 -5.20 -14.85
CA VAL A 180 12.22 -6.38 -14.06
C VAL A 180 11.56 -5.94 -12.74
N MET A 181 12.12 -4.97 -12.04
CA MET A 181 11.55 -4.44 -10.79
C MET A 181 10.20 -3.76 -11.02
N ALA A 182 10.02 -3.04 -12.13
CA ALA A 182 8.74 -2.44 -12.48
C ALA A 182 7.61 -3.49 -12.57
N PHE A 183 7.88 -4.67 -13.13
CA PHE A 183 6.85 -5.73 -13.27
C PHE A 183 6.74 -6.65 -12.05
N VAL A 184 7.83 -6.86 -11.30
CA VAL A 184 7.86 -7.85 -10.21
C VAL A 184 7.67 -7.21 -8.83
N LEU A 185 8.32 -6.08 -8.54
CA LEU A 185 8.34 -5.47 -7.20
C LEU A 185 7.40 -4.28 -7.06
N THR A 186 7.30 -3.41 -8.07
CA THR A 186 6.39 -2.27 -8.03
C THR A 186 4.92 -2.64 -7.76
N PRO A 187 4.38 -3.80 -8.21
CA PRO A 187 3.06 -4.24 -7.79
C PRO A 187 2.89 -4.40 -6.27
N PHE A 188 3.91 -4.89 -5.57
CA PHE A 188 3.88 -5.04 -4.12
C PHE A 188 4.12 -3.71 -3.40
N GLN A 189 4.98 -2.86 -3.95
CA GLN A 189 5.18 -1.48 -3.49
C GLN A 189 3.86 -0.71 -3.50
N ALA A 190 3.20 -0.63 -4.66
CA ALA A 190 1.92 0.04 -4.81
C ALA A 190 0.82 -0.58 -3.93
N ALA A 191 0.78 -1.91 -3.82
CA ALA A 191 -0.13 -2.59 -2.91
C ALA A 191 0.15 -2.20 -1.45
N GLY A 192 1.42 -2.08 -1.02
CA GLY A 192 1.79 -1.68 0.34
C GLY A 192 1.20 -0.33 0.73
N GLU A 193 1.29 0.65 -0.14
CA GLU A 193 0.68 1.95 0.08
C GLU A 193 -0.85 1.86 0.15
N GLU A 194 -1.50 1.09 -0.72
CA GLU A 194 -2.95 0.90 -0.66
C GLU A 194 -3.39 0.20 0.63
N TYR A 195 -2.63 -0.80 1.11
CA TYR A 195 -2.91 -1.47 2.38
C TYR A 195 -2.83 -0.52 3.58
N LEU A 196 -1.87 0.42 3.56
CA LEU A 196 -1.72 1.41 4.62
C LEU A 196 -2.82 2.49 4.54
N PHE A 197 -2.96 3.17 3.39
CA PHE A 197 -3.80 4.35 3.25
C PHE A 197 -5.29 4.04 3.02
N ARG A 198 -5.61 2.98 2.29
CA ARG A 198 -6.99 2.61 1.93
C ARG A 198 -7.47 1.36 2.66
N GLY A 199 -6.51 0.54 3.15
CA GLY A 199 -6.79 -0.58 4.02
C GLY A 199 -6.93 -0.14 5.47
N TRP A 200 -5.81 -0.05 6.17
CA TRP A 200 -5.79 0.25 7.60
C TRP A 200 -6.45 1.60 7.94
N LEU A 201 -6.08 2.71 7.26
CA LEU A 201 -6.58 4.04 7.62
C LEU A 201 -8.10 4.15 7.48
N LEU A 202 -8.69 3.66 6.37
CA LEU A 202 -10.14 3.70 6.16
C LEU A 202 -10.88 2.84 7.20
N LEU A 203 -10.32 1.70 7.56
CA LEU A 203 -10.88 0.82 8.59
C LEU A 203 -10.80 1.46 9.99
N ALA A 204 -9.66 2.07 10.34
CA ALA A 204 -9.45 2.75 11.61
C ALA A 204 -10.41 3.95 11.77
N VAL A 205 -10.45 4.85 10.78
CA VAL A 205 -11.39 5.98 10.73
C VAL A 205 -12.84 5.50 10.78
N GLY A 206 -13.13 4.45 10.00
CA GLY A 206 -14.44 3.83 9.97
C GLY A 206 -14.88 3.24 11.31
N THR A 207 -13.98 2.92 12.24
CA THR A 207 -14.34 2.46 13.59
C THR A 207 -15.00 3.58 14.41
N TRP A 208 -14.57 4.81 14.25
CA TRP A 208 -15.12 5.97 14.96
C TRP A 208 -16.30 6.62 14.26
N ILE A 209 -16.25 6.71 12.92
CA ILE A 209 -17.24 7.43 12.12
C ILE A 209 -18.27 6.45 11.57
N ARG A 210 -19.49 6.45 12.14
CA ARG A 210 -20.54 5.47 11.76
C ARG A 210 -21.11 5.68 10.35
N ARG A 211 -21.15 6.91 9.85
CA ARG A 211 -21.67 7.22 8.51
C ARG A 211 -20.60 6.87 7.46
N PRO A 212 -20.80 5.86 6.59
CA PRO A 212 -19.76 5.37 5.69
C PRO A 212 -19.28 6.43 4.69
N VAL A 213 -20.18 7.33 4.24
CA VAL A 213 -19.82 8.46 3.38
C VAL A 213 -18.85 9.40 4.08
N VAL A 214 -19.14 9.74 5.35
CA VAL A 214 -18.29 10.64 6.14
C VAL A 214 -16.94 9.98 6.44
N ALA A 215 -16.94 8.68 6.80
CA ALA A 215 -15.72 7.94 7.02
C ALA A 215 -14.83 7.93 5.75
N ALA A 216 -15.42 7.65 4.59
CA ALA A 216 -14.71 7.68 3.31
C ALA A 216 -14.20 9.09 2.98
N ALA A 217 -15.01 10.13 3.17
CA ALA A 217 -14.60 11.52 2.90
C ALA A 217 -13.44 11.96 3.80
N VAL A 218 -13.53 11.69 5.12
CA VAL A 218 -12.45 12.01 6.07
C VAL A 218 -11.18 11.24 5.70
N THR A 219 -11.31 9.94 5.38
CA THR A 219 -10.16 9.14 4.93
C THR A 219 -9.57 9.66 3.63
N ALA A 220 -10.40 10.10 2.67
CA ALA A 220 -9.92 10.66 1.42
C ALA A 220 -9.08 11.93 1.66
N VAL A 221 -9.54 12.83 2.53
CA VAL A 221 -8.80 14.05 2.89
C VAL A 221 -7.47 13.70 3.60
N LEU A 222 -7.53 12.82 4.61
CA LEU A 222 -6.32 12.40 5.34
C LEU A 222 -5.34 11.67 4.41
N SER A 223 -5.84 10.76 3.57
CA SER A 223 -5.04 10.03 2.61
C SER A 223 -4.43 10.97 1.56
N ALA A 224 -5.20 11.93 1.02
CA ALA A 224 -4.68 12.92 0.09
C ALA A 224 -3.54 13.73 0.71
N ALA A 225 -3.75 14.27 1.92
CA ALA A 225 -2.74 15.07 2.60
C ALA A 225 -1.47 14.27 2.91
N THR A 226 -1.59 13.08 3.53
CA THR A 226 -0.44 12.27 3.92
C THR A 226 0.28 11.66 2.72
N PHE A 227 -0.46 11.25 1.68
CA PHE A 227 0.09 10.69 0.44
C PHE A 227 0.88 11.76 -0.33
N SER A 228 0.32 12.97 -0.48
CA SER A 228 1.01 14.09 -1.12
C SER A 228 2.28 14.50 -0.35
N LEU A 229 2.19 14.60 0.98
CA LEU A 229 3.37 14.93 1.80
C LEU A 229 4.46 13.86 1.71
N ALA A 230 4.10 12.57 1.61
CA ALA A 230 5.05 11.48 1.48
C ALA A 230 5.85 11.51 0.16
N HIS A 231 5.34 12.16 -0.88
CA HIS A 231 6.04 12.34 -2.16
C HIS A 231 7.00 13.54 -2.17
N GLY A 232 6.96 14.41 -1.15
CA GLY A 232 7.91 15.50 -0.95
C GLY A 232 7.70 16.72 -1.85
N SER A 233 6.88 16.66 -2.90
CA SER A 233 6.59 17.81 -3.76
C SER A 233 5.61 18.78 -3.08
N LEU A 234 5.88 20.08 -3.24
CA LEU A 234 4.99 21.17 -2.84
C LEU A 234 4.36 21.88 -4.04
N ASP A 235 4.60 21.41 -5.26
CA ASP A 235 3.98 21.94 -6.47
C ASP A 235 2.46 21.72 -6.43
N PRO A 236 1.64 22.76 -6.63
CA PRO A 236 0.18 22.65 -6.48
C PRO A 236 -0.48 21.72 -7.50
N TRP A 237 0.11 21.56 -8.68
CA TRP A 237 -0.41 20.66 -9.72
C TRP A 237 -0.12 19.20 -9.39
N ILE A 238 1.07 18.92 -8.87
CA ILE A 238 1.44 17.60 -8.35
C ILE A 238 0.57 17.24 -7.14
N LEU A 239 0.37 18.18 -6.20
CA LEU A 239 -0.50 17.96 -5.04
C LEU A 239 -1.95 17.65 -5.46
N LEU A 240 -2.46 18.35 -6.49
CA LEU A 240 -3.80 18.11 -7.02
C LEU A 240 -3.92 16.72 -7.65
N ASP A 241 -2.91 16.29 -8.41
CA ASP A 241 -2.88 14.97 -9.05
C ASP A 241 -2.88 13.84 -8.01
N LEU A 242 -1.96 13.92 -7.05
CA LEU A 242 -1.86 12.96 -5.95
C LEU A 242 -3.14 12.91 -5.09
N ALA A 243 -3.75 14.07 -4.84
CA ALA A 243 -5.01 14.16 -4.10
C ALA A 243 -6.17 13.53 -4.87
N ALA A 244 -6.28 13.79 -6.17
CA ALA A 244 -7.32 13.19 -7.02
C ALA A 244 -7.17 11.67 -7.07
N PHE A 245 -5.94 11.17 -7.20
CA PHE A 245 -5.63 9.75 -7.13
C PHE A 245 -6.03 9.14 -5.78
N ALA A 246 -5.67 9.80 -4.67
CA ALA A 246 -6.01 9.33 -3.33
C ALA A 246 -7.53 9.23 -3.11
N VAL A 247 -8.28 10.23 -3.57
CA VAL A 247 -9.76 10.24 -3.53
C VAL A 247 -10.34 9.09 -4.35
N ALA A 248 -9.84 8.87 -5.57
CA ALA A 248 -10.25 7.77 -6.44
C ALA A 248 -10.04 6.41 -5.77
N ALA A 249 -8.86 6.17 -5.19
CA ALA A 249 -8.52 4.93 -4.52
C ALA A 249 -9.40 4.65 -3.28
N VAL A 250 -9.69 5.67 -2.44
CA VAL A 250 -10.64 5.54 -1.31
C VAL A 250 -12.03 5.23 -1.82
N LEU A 251 -12.50 5.91 -2.87
CA LEU A 251 -13.80 5.68 -3.48
C LEU A 251 -13.93 4.26 -4.02
N LEU A 252 -12.91 3.76 -4.73
CA LEU A 252 -12.86 2.40 -5.25
C LEU A 252 -12.92 1.37 -4.11
N THR A 253 -12.08 1.51 -3.10
CA THR A 253 -12.05 0.60 -1.94
C THR A 253 -13.40 0.54 -1.24
N TRP A 254 -13.98 1.71 -0.92
CA TRP A 254 -15.29 1.79 -0.27
C TRP A 254 -16.41 1.18 -1.13
N ARG A 255 -16.48 1.55 -2.43
CA ARG A 255 -17.60 1.18 -3.30
C ARG A 255 -17.51 -0.24 -3.85
N THR A 256 -16.34 -0.85 -3.87
CA THR A 256 -16.16 -2.26 -4.28
C THR A 256 -15.99 -3.21 -3.09
N GLY A 257 -15.94 -2.69 -1.85
CA GLY A 257 -15.83 -3.50 -0.63
C GLY A 257 -14.49 -4.21 -0.46
N GLY A 258 -13.40 -3.64 -0.99
CA GLY A 258 -12.06 -4.22 -0.87
C GLY A 258 -11.00 -3.44 -1.65
N LEU A 259 -9.75 -3.79 -1.44
CA LEU A 259 -8.58 -3.07 -1.95
C LEU A 259 -8.29 -3.33 -3.43
N GLU A 260 -8.82 -4.40 -4.03
CA GLU A 260 -8.35 -4.91 -5.33
C GLU A 260 -8.43 -3.89 -6.45
N ALA A 261 -9.50 -3.07 -6.50
CA ALA A 261 -9.67 -2.07 -7.53
C ALA A 261 -8.70 -0.87 -7.37
N ALA A 262 -8.45 -0.45 -6.12
CA ALA A 262 -7.48 0.59 -5.80
C ALA A 262 -6.04 0.11 -6.06
N VAL A 263 -5.71 -1.10 -5.62
CA VAL A 263 -4.41 -1.74 -5.90
C VAL A 263 -4.19 -1.86 -7.40
N ALA A 264 -5.18 -2.32 -8.18
CA ALA A 264 -5.05 -2.42 -9.63
C ALA A 264 -4.82 -1.06 -10.30
N LEU A 265 -5.54 -0.01 -9.86
CA LEU A 265 -5.36 1.35 -10.36
C LEU A 265 -3.93 1.82 -10.12
N HIS A 266 -3.42 1.66 -8.90
CA HIS A 266 -2.08 2.08 -8.51
C HIS A 266 -0.99 1.26 -9.21
N VAL A 267 -1.10 -0.05 -9.21
CA VAL A 267 -0.15 -0.95 -9.87
C VAL A 267 -0.04 -0.64 -11.36
N VAL A 268 -1.17 -0.54 -12.07
CA VAL A 268 -1.14 -0.31 -13.51
C VAL A 268 -0.57 1.07 -13.84
N ASN A 269 -0.95 2.10 -13.08
CA ASN A 269 -0.38 3.44 -13.22
C ASN A 269 1.15 3.40 -13.11
N ASN A 270 1.67 2.90 -11.98
CA ASN A 270 3.11 2.92 -11.71
C ASN A 270 3.89 2.02 -12.68
N VAL A 271 3.42 0.79 -12.92
CA VAL A 271 4.11 -0.15 -13.81
C VAL A 271 4.20 0.40 -15.24
N VAL A 272 3.12 0.99 -15.76
CA VAL A 272 3.14 1.53 -17.14
C VAL A 272 4.06 2.75 -17.25
N ILE A 273 3.96 3.69 -16.29
CA ILE A 273 4.82 4.90 -16.30
C ILE A 273 6.30 4.51 -16.18
N ILE A 274 6.66 3.67 -15.20
CA ILE A 274 8.05 3.26 -14.98
C ILE A 274 8.57 2.43 -16.16
N ALA A 275 7.77 1.49 -16.70
CA ALA A 275 8.20 0.67 -17.82
C ALA A 275 8.44 1.49 -19.09
N VAL A 276 7.54 2.41 -19.43
CA VAL A 276 7.72 3.30 -20.59
C VAL A 276 8.92 4.22 -20.36
N GLY A 277 9.01 4.91 -19.20
CA GLY A 277 10.16 5.76 -18.88
C GLY A 277 11.50 5.02 -18.96
N THR A 278 11.56 3.78 -18.42
CA THR A 278 12.76 2.93 -18.53
C THR A 278 13.11 2.61 -19.99
N LEU A 279 12.11 2.31 -20.82
CA LEU A 279 12.34 1.94 -22.22
C LEU A 279 12.78 3.12 -23.10
N VAL A 280 12.29 4.33 -22.81
CA VAL A 280 12.64 5.53 -23.55
C VAL A 280 13.84 6.29 -22.97
N GLY A 281 14.35 5.87 -21.80
CA GLY A 281 15.54 6.46 -21.16
C GLY A 281 15.26 7.65 -20.25
N THR A 282 14.00 7.85 -19.82
CA THR A 282 13.58 8.94 -18.92
C THR A 282 12.95 8.41 -17.63
N VAL A 283 13.49 7.32 -17.08
CA VAL A 283 12.92 6.65 -15.90
C VAL A 283 12.87 7.56 -14.68
N GLU A 284 13.77 8.51 -14.54
CA GLU A 284 13.81 9.47 -13.44
C GLU A 284 12.54 10.33 -13.40
N ASP A 285 12.03 10.72 -14.56
CA ASP A 285 10.78 11.47 -14.71
C ASP A 285 9.53 10.68 -14.27
N SER A 286 9.69 9.38 -14.08
CA SER A 286 8.61 8.49 -13.60
C SER A 286 8.37 8.58 -12.09
N TYR A 287 9.25 9.24 -11.35
CA TYR A 287 9.16 9.40 -9.91
C TYR A 287 8.86 10.84 -9.52
N VAL A 288 7.92 11.01 -8.60
CA VAL A 288 7.61 12.31 -8.02
C VAL A 288 8.53 12.57 -6.83
N GLY A 289 9.20 13.71 -6.84
CA GLY A 289 10.08 14.16 -5.77
C GLY A 289 9.93 15.66 -5.49
N ALA A 290 10.79 16.21 -4.65
CA ALA A 290 10.73 17.60 -4.21
C ALA A 290 10.87 18.61 -5.37
N GLU A 291 11.68 18.27 -6.37
CA GLU A 291 11.97 19.12 -7.54
C GLU A 291 10.99 18.89 -8.70
N THR A 292 10.04 17.96 -8.56
CA THR A 292 9.08 17.67 -9.63
C THR A 292 8.11 18.83 -9.79
N ALA A 293 8.11 19.45 -10.97
CA ALA A 293 7.19 20.51 -11.35
C ALA A 293 6.02 19.96 -12.16
N GLY A 294 4.81 20.30 -11.75
CA GLY A 294 3.60 19.94 -12.46
C GLY A 294 3.21 20.97 -13.52
N SER A 295 2.34 20.57 -14.44
CA SER A 295 1.70 21.50 -15.35
C SER A 295 0.18 21.35 -15.34
N PRO A 296 -0.59 22.44 -15.57
CA PRO A 296 -2.04 22.37 -15.62
C PRO A 296 -2.56 21.32 -16.61
N ALA A 297 -1.96 21.25 -17.80
CA ALA A 297 -2.40 20.36 -18.87
C ALA A 297 -2.15 18.88 -18.50
N ALA A 298 -0.95 18.56 -17.99
CA ALA A 298 -0.61 17.19 -17.58
C ALA A 298 -1.49 16.74 -16.41
N THR A 299 -1.65 17.58 -15.39
CA THR A 299 -2.49 17.29 -14.22
C THR A 299 -3.96 17.07 -14.60
N LEU A 300 -4.53 17.95 -15.42
CA LEU A 300 -5.92 17.80 -15.85
C LEU A 300 -6.13 16.55 -16.69
N LEU A 301 -5.18 16.18 -17.53
CA LEU A 301 -5.20 14.93 -18.30
C LEU A 301 -5.14 13.72 -17.37
N SER A 302 -4.21 13.69 -16.42
CA SER A 302 -4.07 12.61 -15.43
C SER A 302 -5.34 12.44 -14.61
N VAL A 303 -5.86 13.54 -14.04
CA VAL A 303 -7.12 13.54 -13.28
C VAL A 303 -8.29 13.00 -14.11
N ALA A 304 -8.38 13.39 -15.39
CA ALA A 304 -9.42 12.88 -16.29
C ALA A 304 -9.28 11.37 -16.52
N VAL A 305 -8.06 10.87 -16.74
CA VAL A 305 -7.79 9.43 -16.91
C VAL A 305 -8.14 8.66 -15.64
N VAL A 306 -7.73 9.14 -14.47
CA VAL A 306 -8.06 8.53 -13.17
C VAL A 306 -9.58 8.53 -12.93
N ALA A 307 -10.29 9.60 -13.31
CA ALA A 307 -11.75 9.65 -13.22
C ALA A 307 -12.43 8.63 -14.14
N VAL A 308 -11.97 8.51 -15.40
CA VAL A 308 -12.45 7.50 -16.37
C VAL A 308 -12.18 6.09 -15.87
N ALA A 309 -10.95 5.81 -15.38
CA ALA A 309 -10.56 4.54 -14.79
C ALA A 309 -11.48 4.16 -13.62
N THR A 310 -11.72 5.12 -12.72
CA THR A 310 -12.60 4.94 -11.56
C THR A 310 -14.04 4.63 -11.99
N ALA A 311 -14.60 5.39 -12.91
CA ALA A 311 -15.96 5.18 -13.42
C ALA A 311 -16.09 3.79 -14.10
N LEU A 312 -15.09 3.41 -14.89
CA LEU A 312 -15.04 2.13 -15.59
C LEU A 312 -14.98 0.95 -14.61
N LEU A 313 -14.14 1.02 -13.58
CA LEU A 313 -14.03 -0.02 -12.56
C LEU A 313 -15.31 -0.12 -11.71
N LEU A 314 -15.92 1.00 -11.34
CA LEU A 314 -17.20 1.00 -10.62
C LEU A 314 -18.34 0.40 -11.45
N TRP A 315 -18.38 0.71 -12.74
CA TRP A 315 -19.34 0.10 -13.68
C TRP A 315 -19.12 -1.41 -13.80
N GLN A 316 -17.87 -1.85 -13.97
CA GLN A 316 -17.49 -3.26 -14.02
C GLN A 316 -17.84 -4.01 -12.73
N ALA A 317 -17.57 -3.40 -11.56
CA ALA A 317 -17.90 -3.98 -10.26
C ALA A 317 -19.40 -4.22 -10.11
N ARG A 318 -20.23 -3.28 -10.58
CA ARG A 318 -21.70 -3.44 -10.60
C ARG A 318 -22.12 -4.59 -11.50
N ARG A 319 -21.59 -4.68 -12.73
CA ARG A 319 -21.91 -5.75 -13.70
C ARG A 319 -21.44 -7.12 -13.25
N ALA A 320 -20.30 -7.18 -12.55
CA ALA A 320 -19.73 -8.43 -12.03
C ALA A 320 -20.35 -8.89 -10.71
N GLY A 321 -21.28 -8.12 -10.11
CA GLY A 321 -21.88 -8.44 -8.82
C GLY A 321 -20.88 -8.49 -7.67
N ILE A 322 -19.84 -7.64 -7.70
CA ILE A 322 -18.79 -7.62 -6.66
C ILE A 322 -19.40 -7.26 -5.31
N ALA A 323 -19.17 -8.10 -4.30
CA ALA A 323 -19.70 -7.92 -2.95
C ALA A 323 -19.16 -6.61 -2.33
N ARG A 324 -20.07 -5.75 -1.87
CA ARG A 324 -19.77 -4.46 -1.23
C ARG A 324 -19.91 -4.49 0.28
N THR A 325 -20.56 -5.51 0.77
CA THR A 325 -20.83 -5.74 2.19
C THR A 325 -20.49 -7.18 2.55
N VAL A 326 -20.26 -7.43 3.83
CA VAL A 326 -19.98 -8.78 4.35
C VAL A 326 -21.12 -9.72 3.98
N PRO A 327 -20.84 -10.77 3.19
CA PRO A 327 -21.86 -11.74 2.78
C PRO A 327 -22.20 -12.74 3.90
N VAL A 328 -23.40 -13.30 3.87
CA VAL A 328 -23.86 -14.31 4.85
C VAL A 328 -22.92 -15.51 4.95
N THR A 329 -22.28 -15.88 3.84
CA THR A 329 -21.35 -17.02 3.77
C THR A 329 -20.08 -16.88 4.62
N VAL A 330 -19.72 -15.66 5.05
CA VAL A 330 -18.54 -15.43 5.93
C VAL A 330 -18.79 -16.02 7.33
N GLY A 331 -20.01 -15.96 7.84
CA GLY A 331 -20.39 -16.55 9.13
C GLY A 331 -20.62 -18.06 9.11
N ALA A 332 -20.76 -18.65 7.92
CA ALA A 332 -21.05 -20.07 7.75
C ALA A 332 -19.80 -20.96 7.54
N ARG A 333 -18.59 -20.37 7.49
CA ARG A 333 -17.35 -21.15 7.40
C ARG A 333 -16.78 -21.39 8.78
N PRO A 334 -16.56 -22.68 9.17
CA PRO A 334 -15.94 -23.02 10.45
C PRO A 334 -14.50 -22.50 10.55
#